data_d07385768bc29877fcd1d77f41c0ec00
#
_entry.id   d07385768bc29877fcd1d77f41c0ec00
#
_cell.length_a   1.000
_cell.length_b   1.000
_cell.length_c   1.000
_cell.angle_alpha   90.00
_cell.angle_beta   90.00
_cell.angle_gamma   90.00
#
_symmetry.space_group_name_H-M   'P 1'
#
loop_
_entity.id
_entity.type
_entity.pdbx_description
1 polymer ?
#
loop_
_entity_poly.entity_id
_entity_poly.type
_entity_poly.pdbx_seq_one_letter_code
_entity_poly.pdbx_strand_id
1 'polypeptide(L)'
;MSKKPQQTAARAASRADKRKSPISAARRPANSGQHEAAERIARALEAIASHLATTSPVSSAAAGFGSADAFVWHPDGRLAPVPHVSRVDLGLLKGIDRMRDILIENTERFANGYPANNALLWGARGMGKSSLVKAAHASINADRKPADRLKLIEIHREDIETLPALMTLLRTSPFHFIVFCDDLSFDGNDASYKSLKAVLEGGIEGRPDNVIFYATSNRRHL
;
A
#
# COMPACT_ATOMS: atom_id res chain seq x y z
N MET A 1 -1.81 67.27 -39.40
CA MET A 1 -2.89 68.06 -40.00
C MET A 1 -4.18 67.60 -39.35
N SER A 2 -4.65 68.37 -38.36
CA SER A 2 -5.73 69.37 -38.50
C SER A 2 -7.08 68.67 -38.78
N LYS A 3 -8.11 68.75 -38.02
CA LYS A 3 -8.69 69.82 -37.20
C LYS A 3 -9.89 69.22 -36.44
N LYS A 4 -10.02 69.57 -35.17
CA LYS A 4 -11.33 69.86 -34.55
C LYS A 4 -12.01 71.06 -35.28
N PRO A 5 -13.25 71.45 -35.04
CA PRO A 5 -13.94 71.60 -33.74
C PRO A 5 -15.50 71.51 -33.76
N GLN A 6 -16.05 71.53 -32.54
CA GLN A 6 -17.01 72.49 -31.94
C GLN A 6 -18.52 72.27 -32.15
N GLN A 7 -19.20 72.09 -31.00
CA GLN A 7 -20.03 73.05 -30.22
C GLN A 7 -21.42 73.30 -30.88
N THR A 8 -22.47 73.19 -30.10
CA THR A 8 -23.17 74.14 -29.21
C THR A 8 -24.51 73.54 -28.79
N ALA A 9 -24.82 73.42 -27.54
CA ALA A 9 -25.42 74.31 -26.57
C ALA A 9 -26.96 74.56 -26.77
N ALA A 10 -27.64 74.24 -25.73
CA ALA A 10 -28.54 75.07 -24.92
C ALA A 10 -30.05 74.83 -24.90
N ARG A 11 -30.51 74.89 -23.69
CA ARG A 11 -31.75 75.42 -23.10
C ARG A 11 -33.01 74.56 -23.14
N ALA A 12 -33.51 74.25 -21.99
CA ALA A 12 -34.03 74.85 -20.79
C ALA A 12 -35.53 74.61 -20.61
N ALA A 13 -35.81 74.30 -19.41
CA ALA A 13 -36.99 74.68 -18.63
C ALA A 13 -38.17 73.72 -18.45
N SER A 14 -38.30 73.26 -17.25
CA SER A 14 -39.32 73.66 -16.28
C SER A 14 -40.54 72.75 -16.01
N ARG A 15 -40.68 72.40 -14.69
CA ARG A 15 -41.90 72.13 -13.93
C ARG A 15 -42.61 70.79 -14.18
N ALA A 16 -43.00 69.98 -13.24
CA ALA A 16 -43.53 70.16 -11.87
C ALA A 16 -43.66 68.78 -11.19
N ASP A 17 -43.26 68.75 -9.98
CA ASP A 17 -43.87 68.12 -8.81
C ASP A 17 -45.03 67.12 -9.02
N LYS A 18 -44.75 65.87 -8.58
CA LYS A 18 -45.74 65.09 -7.84
C LYS A 18 -45.06 63.94 -7.03
N ARG A 19 -45.12 64.07 -5.75
CA ARG A 19 -44.80 63.11 -4.69
C ARG A 19 -45.41 61.72 -5.00
N LYS A 20 -44.59 60.68 -5.00
CA LYS A 20 -45.02 59.32 -4.61
C LYS A 20 -43.96 58.70 -3.73
N SER A 21 -44.44 58.21 -2.60
CA SER A 21 -43.75 57.54 -1.51
C SER A 21 -42.90 56.35 -1.94
N PRO A 22 -41.82 56.00 -1.25
CA PRO A 22 -41.00 54.83 -1.57
C PRO A 22 -41.73 53.57 -1.10
N ILE A 23 -42.00 52.67 -2.03
CA ILE A 23 -42.41 51.30 -1.75
C ILE A 23 -41.23 50.63 -1.08
N SER A 24 -41.40 50.30 0.19
CA SER A 24 -40.53 49.44 0.98
C SER A 24 -40.34 48.12 0.24
N ALA A 25 -39.12 47.92 -0.36
CA ALA A 25 -38.69 46.61 -0.84
C ALA A 25 -38.50 45.71 0.35
N ALA A 26 -39.47 44.85 0.63
CA ALA A 26 -39.31 43.74 1.58
C ALA A 26 -38.09 42.91 1.16
N ARG A 27 -37.01 43.05 1.94
CA ARG A 27 -35.88 42.09 1.91
C ARG A 27 -36.45 40.72 2.26
N ARG A 28 -36.46 39.81 1.25
CA ARG A 28 -36.62 38.39 1.50
C ARG A 28 -35.51 37.95 2.43
N PRO A 29 -35.83 37.21 3.51
CA PRO A 29 -34.79 36.61 4.33
C PRO A 29 -34.11 35.55 3.48
N ALA A 30 -32.89 35.88 3.03
CA ALA A 30 -32.09 34.99 2.22
C ALA A 30 -31.51 33.87 3.10
N ASN A 31 -31.83 32.67 2.74
CA ASN A 31 -30.92 31.51 2.64
C ASN A 31 -30.07 31.12 3.86
N SER A 32 -30.33 31.54 5.07
CA SER A 32 -29.58 31.12 6.27
C SER A 32 -29.75 29.60 6.53
N GLY A 33 -30.94 29.06 6.32
CA GLY A 33 -31.20 27.63 6.53
C GLY A 33 -30.52 26.71 5.48
N GLN A 34 -30.38 27.18 4.24
CA GLN A 34 -29.69 26.39 3.19
C GLN A 34 -28.18 26.41 3.40
N HIS A 35 -27.59 27.51 3.86
CA HIS A 35 -26.16 27.58 4.23
C HIS A 35 -25.85 26.69 5.42
N GLU A 36 -26.68 26.73 6.45
CA GLU A 36 -26.51 25.90 7.63
C GLU A 36 -26.68 24.40 7.35
N ALA A 37 -27.61 24.05 6.46
CA ALA A 37 -27.80 22.68 5.99
C ALA A 37 -26.58 22.21 5.14
N ALA A 38 -26.07 23.07 4.25
CA ALA A 38 -24.88 22.76 3.45
C ALA A 38 -23.63 22.55 4.33
N GLU A 39 -23.41 23.39 5.34
CA GLU A 39 -22.31 23.23 6.29
C GLU A 39 -22.43 21.95 7.12
N ARG A 40 -23.63 21.57 7.53
CA ARG A 40 -23.86 20.30 8.25
C ARG A 40 -23.57 19.09 7.37
N ILE A 41 -23.95 19.14 6.10
CA ILE A 41 -23.65 18.09 5.10
C ILE A 41 -22.14 18.02 4.86
N ALA A 42 -21.47 19.16 4.69
CA ALA A 42 -20.02 19.19 4.50
C ALA A 42 -19.27 18.57 5.69
N ARG A 43 -19.62 18.95 6.92
CA ARG A 43 -19.04 18.35 8.14
C ARG A 43 -19.31 16.85 8.26
N ALA A 44 -20.52 16.41 7.90
CA ALA A 44 -20.85 14.98 7.90
C ALA A 44 -20.04 14.20 6.86
N LEU A 45 -19.86 14.76 5.66
CA LEU A 45 -19.03 14.17 4.61
C LEU A 45 -17.55 14.13 5.00
N GLU A 46 -17.02 15.19 5.62
CA GLU A 46 -15.66 15.21 6.15
C GLU A 46 -15.47 14.17 7.27
N ALA A 47 -16.44 14.02 8.16
CA ALA A 47 -16.39 12.99 9.20
C ALA A 47 -16.43 11.58 8.60
N ILE A 48 -17.28 11.34 7.60
CA ILE A 48 -17.35 10.06 6.87
C ILE A 48 -16.04 9.82 6.11
N ALA A 49 -15.50 10.82 5.41
CA ALA A 49 -14.23 10.70 4.70
C ALA A 49 -13.06 10.39 5.65
N SER A 50 -13.00 11.07 6.81
CA SER A 50 -12.02 10.78 7.86
C SER A 50 -12.19 9.37 8.42
N HIS A 51 -13.41 8.93 8.65
CA HIS A 51 -13.69 7.58 9.15
C HIS A 51 -13.34 6.51 8.12
N LEU A 52 -13.65 6.72 6.85
CA LEU A 52 -13.26 5.83 5.76
C LEU A 52 -11.75 5.81 5.55
N ALA A 53 -11.07 6.94 5.66
CA ALA A 53 -9.61 7.00 5.58
C ALA A 53 -8.92 6.25 6.73
N THR A 54 -9.48 6.29 7.94
CA THR A 54 -8.98 5.54 9.10
C THR A 54 -9.38 4.06 9.09
N THR A 55 -10.45 3.71 8.37
CA THR A 55 -10.99 2.33 8.30
C THR A 55 -10.53 1.59 7.04
N SER A 56 -9.89 2.28 6.08
CA SER A 56 -9.29 1.61 4.92
C SER A 56 -8.01 0.89 5.34
N PRO A 57 -7.98 -0.45 5.40
CA PRO A 57 -6.81 -1.22 5.82
C PRO A 57 -5.59 -0.96 4.91
N VAL A 58 -5.82 -0.58 3.67
CA VAL A 58 -4.78 -0.30 2.66
C VAL A 58 -3.98 0.97 2.96
N SER A 59 -4.62 2.04 3.45
CA SER A 59 -3.93 3.31 3.77
C SER A 59 -3.10 3.23 5.05
N SER A 60 -3.56 2.47 6.04
CA SER A 60 -2.87 2.24 7.30
C SER A 60 -1.64 1.34 7.14
N ALA A 61 -1.71 0.33 6.26
CA ALA A 61 -0.61 -0.61 6.03
C ALA A 61 0.60 0.05 5.34
N ALA A 62 0.37 0.93 4.35
CA ALA A 62 1.48 1.61 3.65
C ALA A 62 2.29 2.53 4.58
N ALA A 63 1.64 3.16 5.57
CA ALA A 63 2.31 3.98 6.57
C ALA A 63 3.08 3.14 7.62
N GLY A 64 2.77 1.85 7.76
CA GLY A 64 3.31 0.97 8.79
C GLY A 64 4.64 0.28 8.47
N PHE A 65 5.07 0.21 7.19
CA PHE A 65 6.29 -0.52 6.82
C PHE A 65 7.60 0.05 7.41
N GLY A 66 7.60 1.30 7.84
CA GLY A 66 8.73 1.90 8.55
C GLY A 66 8.86 1.44 10.02
N SER A 67 7.83 0.85 10.60
CA SER A 67 7.76 0.52 12.04
C SER A 67 8.49 -0.76 12.41
N ALA A 68 8.67 -1.70 11.47
CA ALA A 68 9.32 -2.98 11.69
C ALA A 68 10.00 -3.49 10.40
N ASP A 69 10.87 -4.50 10.54
CA ASP A 69 11.50 -5.18 9.41
C ASP A 69 10.80 -6.50 9.07
N ALA A 70 9.85 -6.93 9.90
CA ALA A 70 9.06 -8.14 9.64
C ALA A 70 7.60 -7.96 10.06
N PHE A 71 6.72 -8.65 9.35
CA PHE A 71 5.27 -8.58 9.52
C PHE A 71 4.64 -9.95 9.32
N VAL A 72 3.44 -10.13 9.88
CA VAL A 72 2.54 -11.24 9.54
C VAL A 72 1.34 -10.66 8.80
N TRP A 73 1.02 -11.25 7.66
CA TRP A 73 -0.18 -10.95 6.90
C TRP A 73 -1.37 -11.75 7.43
N HIS A 74 -2.51 -11.08 7.57
CA HIS A 74 -3.77 -11.68 7.96
C HIS A 74 -4.81 -11.57 6.84
N PRO A 75 -5.76 -12.52 6.74
CA PRO A 75 -6.75 -12.56 5.65
C PRO A 75 -7.70 -11.37 5.64
N ASP A 76 -7.82 -10.65 6.74
CA ASP A 76 -8.57 -9.38 6.84
C ASP A 76 -7.86 -8.18 6.22
N GLY A 77 -6.69 -8.37 5.61
CA GLY A 77 -5.89 -7.31 4.99
C GLY A 77 -4.96 -6.57 5.96
N ARG A 78 -4.84 -7.04 7.19
CA ARG A 78 -4.02 -6.43 8.23
C ARG A 78 -2.59 -6.98 8.20
N LEU A 79 -1.61 -6.09 8.27
CA LEU A 79 -0.19 -6.39 8.51
C LEU A 79 0.14 -6.17 9.99
N ALA A 80 0.46 -7.24 10.69
CA ALA A 80 0.89 -7.16 12.09
C ALA A 80 2.42 -7.09 12.16
N PRO A 81 3.00 -6.02 12.74
CA PRO A 81 4.45 -5.91 12.87
C PRO A 81 4.98 -6.96 13.86
N VAL A 82 6.12 -7.54 13.53
CA VAL A 82 6.85 -8.50 14.37
C VAL A 82 8.09 -7.81 14.94
N PRO A 83 8.07 -7.40 16.20
CA PRO A 83 9.19 -6.67 16.81
C PRO A 83 10.47 -7.51 16.87
N HIS A 84 10.34 -8.81 17.09
CA HIS A 84 11.46 -9.73 17.25
C HIS A 84 11.22 -11.00 16.44
N VAL A 85 11.96 -11.14 15.34
CA VAL A 85 11.92 -12.35 14.52
C VAL A 85 12.68 -13.46 15.25
N SER A 86 11.99 -14.58 15.54
CA SER A 86 12.65 -15.78 16.07
C SER A 86 13.57 -16.35 14.99
N ARG A 87 14.88 -16.25 15.19
CA ARG A 87 15.90 -16.66 14.21
C ARG A 87 17.09 -17.28 14.89
N VAL A 88 17.84 -18.08 14.15
CA VAL A 88 19.19 -18.54 14.49
C VAL A 88 20.21 -17.78 13.66
N ASP A 89 21.42 -17.65 14.18
CA ASP A 89 22.51 -17.06 13.40
C ASP A 89 22.85 -17.92 12.19
N LEU A 90 23.15 -17.27 11.07
CA LEU A 90 23.47 -17.94 9.81
C LEU A 90 24.63 -18.94 9.97
N GLY A 91 25.63 -18.61 10.77
CA GLY A 91 26.78 -19.47 11.05
C GLY A 91 26.47 -20.76 11.84
N LEU A 92 25.31 -20.85 12.46
CA LEU A 92 24.84 -22.05 13.18
C LEU A 92 24.15 -23.06 12.27
N LEU A 93 23.77 -22.65 11.07
CA LEU A 93 23.15 -23.52 10.07
C LEU A 93 24.24 -24.32 9.35
N LYS A 94 24.43 -25.58 9.74
CA LYS A 94 25.49 -26.45 9.21
C LYS A 94 24.93 -27.47 8.22
N GLY A 95 25.79 -27.87 7.26
CA GLY A 95 25.45 -28.90 6.27
C GLY A 95 24.54 -28.44 5.14
N ILE A 96 24.25 -27.14 5.07
CA ILE A 96 23.40 -26.54 4.01
C ILE A 96 24.13 -25.38 3.31
N ASP A 97 25.47 -25.39 3.31
CA ASP A 97 26.29 -24.26 2.86
C ASP A 97 25.95 -23.82 1.43
N ARG A 98 25.83 -24.78 0.51
CA ARG A 98 25.47 -24.47 -0.89
C ARG A 98 24.11 -23.78 -1.01
N MET A 99 23.10 -24.27 -0.30
CA MET A 99 21.75 -23.67 -0.35
C MET A 99 21.71 -22.30 0.33
N ARG A 100 22.48 -22.17 1.44
CA ARG A 100 22.69 -20.91 2.11
C ARG A 100 23.27 -19.86 1.16
N ASP A 101 24.36 -20.19 0.49
CA ASP A 101 25.09 -19.26 -0.38
C ASP A 101 24.21 -18.83 -1.58
N ILE A 102 23.49 -19.76 -2.20
CA ILE A 102 22.54 -19.45 -3.29
C ILE A 102 21.41 -18.52 -2.79
N LEU A 103 20.84 -18.80 -1.62
CA LEU A 103 19.73 -17.99 -1.10
C LEU A 103 20.19 -16.59 -0.71
N ILE A 104 21.38 -16.48 -0.09
CA ILE A 104 21.99 -15.20 0.28
C ILE A 104 22.25 -14.37 -0.96
N GLU A 105 22.94 -14.93 -1.97
CA GLU A 105 23.23 -14.23 -3.22
C GLU A 105 21.95 -13.73 -3.90
N ASN A 106 20.92 -14.57 -4.01
CA ASN A 106 19.64 -14.21 -4.59
C ASN A 106 18.95 -13.08 -3.79
N THR A 107 18.99 -13.16 -2.46
CA THR A 107 18.39 -12.17 -1.58
C THR A 107 19.14 -10.84 -1.62
N GLU A 108 20.45 -10.87 -1.65
CA GLU A 108 21.30 -9.69 -1.73
C GLU A 108 21.12 -8.96 -3.07
N ARG A 109 21.09 -9.67 -4.19
CA ARG A 109 20.76 -9.10 -5.50
C ARG A 109 19.43 -8.38 -5.46
N PHE A 110 18.39 -9.05 -4.92
CA PHE A 110 17.06 -8.44 -4.80
C PHE A 110 17.06 -7.19 -3.92
N ALA A 111 17.70 -7.24 -2.77
CA ALA A 111 17.78 -6.12 -1.85
C ALA A 111 18.56 -4.92 -2.43
N ASN A 112 19.37 -5.13 -3.45
CA ASN A 112 20.08 -4.11 -4.21
C ASN A 112 19.33 -3.64 -5.47
N GLY A 113 18.07 -4.05 -5.65
CA GLY A 113 17.22 -3.65 -6.77
C GLY A 113 17.49 -4.41 -8.07
N TYR A 114 18.26 -5.50 -8.03
CA TYR A 114 18.48 -6.35 -9.20
C TYR A 114 17.41 -7.44 -9.31
N PRO A 115 17.14 -7.94 -10.53
CA PRO A 115 16.25 -9.07 -10.72
C PRO A 115 16.69 -10.28 -9.91
N ALA A 116 15.74 -10.91 -9.24
CA ALA A 116 15.93 -12.10 -8.42
C ALA A 116 14.77 -13.08 -8.56
N ASN A 117 15.03 -14.33 -8.19
CA ASN A 117 14.09 -15.42 -8.36
C ASN A 117 13.28 -15.69 -7.10
N ASN A 118 12.07 -16.21 -7.27
CA ASN A 118 11.34 -16.88 -6.21
C ASN A 118 12.09 -18.15 -5.81
N ALA A 119 11.98 -18.57 -4.56
CA ALA A 119 12.66 -19.77 -4.08
C ALA A 119 11.71 -20.69 -3.33
N LEU A 120 11.83 -22.00 -3.63
CA LEU A 120 11.22 -23.07 -2.87
C LEU A 120 12.30 -23.91 -2.22
N LEU A 121 12.37 -23.90 -0.89
CA LEU A 121 13.26 -24.74 -0.10
C LEU A 121 12.50 -25.99 0.29
N TRP A 122 12.85 -27.13 -0.30
CA TRP A 122 12.20 -28.41 0.01
C TRP A 122 13.17 -29.38 0.70
N GLY A 123 12.64 -30.28 1.51
CA GLY A 123 13.42 -31.29 2.23
C GLY A 123 12.78 -31.68 3.54
N ALA A 124 13.35 -32.66 4.25
CA ALA A 124 12.81 -33.18 5.49
C ALA A 124 12.59 -32.10 6.55
N ARG A 125 11.68 -32.34 7.47
CA ARG A 125 11.45 -31.48 8.63
C ARG A 125 12.72 -31.37 9.47
N GLY A 126 12.96 -30.20 10.05
CA GLY A 126 14.13 -29.98 10.90
C GLY A 126 15.44 -29.65 10.16
N MET A 127 15.44 -29.59 8.81
CA MET A 127 16.63 -29.27 8.00
C MET A 127 17.01 -27.77 8.01
N GLY A 128 16.37 -26.93 8.79
CA GLY A 128 16.70 -25.51 8.91
C GLY A 128 16.17 -24.61 7.79
N LYS A 129 15.24 -25.08 6.95
CA LYS A 129 14.71 -24.32 5.79
C LYS A 129 14.14 -22.94 6.18
N SER A 130 13.20 -22.91 7.10
CA SER A 130 12.56 -21.67 7.57
C SER A 130 13.55 -20.79 8.33
N SER A 131 14.45 -21.43 9.10
CA SER A 131 15.54 -20.72 9.80
C SER A 131 16.48 -20.04 8.81
N LEU A 132 16.75 -20.67 7.65
CA LEU A 132 17.61 -20.12 6.63
C LEU A 132 17.02 -18.85 6.01
N VAL A 133 15.72 -18.81 5.69
CA VAL A 133 15.05 -17.62 5.18
C VAL A 133 15.14 -16.46 6.18
N LYS A 134 14.81 -16.72 7.45
CA LYS A 134 14.85 -15.71 8.52
C LYS A 134 16.27 -15.21 8.78
N ALA A 135 17.26 -16.11 8.75
CA ALA A 135 18.68 -15.75 8.92
C ALA A 135 19.24 -14.96 7.74
N ALA A 136 18.87 -15.32 6.51
CA ALA A 136 19.23 -14.57 5.30
C ALA A 136 18.70 -13.14 5.35
N HIS A 137 17.41 -12.97 5.62
CA HIS A 137 16.81 -11.64 5.78
C HIS A 137 17.57 -10.79 6.81
N ALA A 138 17.87 -11.35 7.95
CA ALA A 138 18.57 -10.63 9.00
C ALA A 138 20.03 -10.30 8.65
N SER A 139 20.73 -11.21 8.01
CA SER A 139 22.11 -10.99 7.54
C SER A 139 22.18 -9.86 6.53
N ILE A 140 21.25 -9.84 5.56
CA ILE A 140 21.18 -8.78 4.53
C ILE A 140 20.87 -7.42 5.16
N ASN A 141 20.05 -7.36 6.21
CA ASN A 141 19.68 -6.12 6.88
C ASN A 141 20.70 -5.60 7.90
N ALA A 142 21.71 -6.39 8.26
CA ALA A 142 22.64 -6.07 9.35
C ALA A 142 23.32 -4.69 9.14
N ASP A 143 23.76 -4.42 7.92
CA ASP A 143 24.50 -3.20 7.58
C ASP A 143 23.67 -2.18 6.79
N ARG A 144 22.34 -2.41 6.65
CA ARG A 144 21.45 -1.52 5.90
C ARG A 144 20.82 -0.44 6.78
N LYS A 145 20.70 0.76 6.23
CA LYS A 145 19.96 1.84 6.87
C LYS A 145 18.48 1.48 6.95
N PRO A 146 17.73 1.96 7.95
CA PRO A 146 16.31 1.63 8.11
C PRO A 146 15.44 1.84 6.86
N ALA A 147 15.74 2.88 6.06
CA ALA A 147 15.01 3.17 4.83
C ALA A 147 15.28 2.16 3.69
N ASP A 148 16.44 1.48 3.72
CA ASP A 148 16.88 0.56 2.66
C ASP A 148 16.71 -0.91 3.08
N ARG A 149 16.10 -1.15 4.24
CA ARG A 149 15.92 -2.49 4.77
C ARG A 149 14.87 -3.28 4.01
N LEU A 150 15.25 -4.49 3.68
CA LEU A 150 14.37 -5.50 3.15
C LEU A 150 13.32 -5.88 4.18
N LYS A 151 12.06 -5.97 3.80
CA LYS A 151 10.95 -6.35 4.68
C LYS A 151 10.58 -7.81 4.48
N LEU A 152 10.35 -8.53 5.58
CA LEU A 152 9.90 -9.91 5.57
C LEU A 152 8.42 -9.95 5.94
N ILE A 153 7.58 -10.53 5.09
CA ILE A 153 6.15 -10.71 5.36
C ILE A 153 5.85 -12.19 5.36
N GLU A 154 5.48 -12.71 6.53
CA GLU A 154 5.01 -14.09 6.65
C GLU A 154 3.53 -14.15 6.30
N ILE A 155 3.16 -15.06 5.38
CA ILE A 155 1.79 -15.41 5.04
C ILE A 155 1.58 -16.88 5.38
N HIS A 156 0.51 -17.16 6.13
CA HIS A 156 0.18 -18.55 6.45
C HIS A 156 -0.38 -19.26 5.22
N ARG A 157 -0.17 -20.58 5.17
CA ARG A 157 -0.64 -21.40 4.05
C ARG A 157 -2.14 -21.26 3.82
N GLU A 158 -2.91 -21.20 4.89
CA GLU A 158 -4.37 -21.04 4.86
C GLU A 158 -4.82 -19.73 4.23
N ASP A 159 -3.96 -18.71 4.25
CA ASP A 159 -4.24 -17.35 3.79
C ASP A 159 -3.73 -17.08 2.36
N ILE A 160 -3.13 -18.07 1.70
CA ILE A 160 -2.54 -17.93 0.34
C ILE A 160 -3.54 -17.40 -0.69
N GLU A 161 -4.83 -17.67 -0.55
CA GLU A 161 -5.87 -17.15 -1.43
C GLU A 161 -5.95 -15.62 -1.41
N THR A 162 -5.48 -14.99 -0.33
CA THR A 162 -5.43 -13.54 -0.18
C THR A 162 -4.13 -12.91 -0.72
N LEU A 163 -3.20 -13.71 -1.22
CA LEU A 163 -1.91 -13.27 -1.76
C LEU A 163 -2.05 -12.19 -2.85
N PRO A 164 -3.03 -12.22 -3.78
CA PRO A 164 -3.23 -11.15 -4.76
C PRO A 164 -3.49 -9.78 -4.10
N ALA A 165 -4.26 -9.74 -3.01
CA ALA A 165 -4.53 -8.51 -2.28
C ALA A 165 -3.26 -7.97 -1.61
N LEU A 166 -2.45 -8.84 -1.02
CA LEU A 166 -1.13 -8.50 -0.48
C LEU A 166 -0.23 -7.93 -1.59
N MET A 167 -0.13 -8.56 -2.76
CA MET A 167 0.69 -8.07 -3.87
C MET A 167 0.27 -6.67 -4.33
N THR A 168 -1.02 -6.40 -4.40
CA THR A 168 -1.56 -5.07 -4.75
C THR A 168 -1.11 -4.02 -3.73
N LEU A 169 -1.16 -4.35 -2.44
CA LEU A 169 -0.72 -3.47 -1.36
C LEU A 169 0.78 -3.16 -1.46
N LEU A 170 1.61 -4.17 -1.73
CA LEU A 170 3.07 -4.05 -1.76
C LEU A 170 3.58 -3.28 -2.98
N ARG A 171 2.88 -3.37 -4.12
CA ARG A 171 3.27 -2.77 -5.41
C ARG A 171 3.57 -1.28 -5.33
N THR A 172 2.84 -0.54 -4.52
CA THR A 172 2.97 0.92 -4.38
C THR A 172 3.98 1.34 -3.32
N SER A 173 4.58 0.39 -2.61
CA SER A 173 5.54 0.67 -1.55
C SER A 173 6.95 0.88 -2.09
N PRO A 174 7.74 1.81 -1.54
CA PRO A 174 9.14 2.00 -1.91
C PRO A 174 10.08 0.91 -1.38
N PHE A 175 9.61 0.05 -0.46
CA PHE A 175 10.41 -1.02 0.14
C PHE A 175 10.45 -2.26 -0.75
N HIS A 176 11.49 -3.07 -0.57
CA HIS A 176 11.59 -4.41 -1.12
C HIS A 176 11.08 -5.44 -0.10
N PHE A 177 10.36 -6.46 -0.58
CA PHE A 177 9.68 -7.43 0.27
C PHE A 177 10.04 -8.87 -0.09
N ILE A 178 10.34 -9.66 0.92
CA ILE A 178 10.26 -11.11 0.84
C ILE A 178 8.89 -11.51 1.40
N VAL A 179 8.03 -12.07 0.58
CA VAL A 179 6.82 -12.75 1.06
C VAL A 179 7.19 -14.20 1.30
N PHE A 180 7.02 -14.65 2.53
CA PHE A 180 7.46 -15.95 3.00
C PHE A 180 6.28 -16.81 3.44
N CYS A 181 6.18 -18.01 2.89
CA CYS A 181 5.20 -19.02 3.30
C CYS A 181 5.92 -20.26 3.82
N ASP A 182 5.75 -20.54 5.13
CA ASP A 182 6.33 -21.72 5.72
C ASP A 182 5.43 -22.94 5.56
N ASP A 183 6.05 -24.11 5.36
CA ASP A 183 5.40 -25.41 5.21
C ASP A 183 4.31 -25.46 4.12
N LEU A 184 4.65 -24.88 2.95
CA LEU A 184 3.76 -24.86 1.79
C LEU A 184 3.53 -26.28 1.28
N SER A 185 2.29 -26.70 1.23
CA SER A 185 1.86 -27.97 0.65
C SER A 185 0.46 -27.82 0.08
N PHE A 186 0.22 -28.40 -1.10
CA PHE A 186 -1.10 -28.41 -1.74
C PHE A 186 -1.62 -29.82 -1.85
N ASP A 187 -2.90 -30.01 -1.67
CA ASP A 187 -3.60 -31.20 -2.06
C ASP A 187 -4.12 -30.99 -3.50
N GLY A 188 -4.17 -32.04 -4.31
CA GLY A 188 -4.31 -31.98 -5.78
C GLY A 188 -5.48 -31.19 -6.38
N ASN A 189 -6.30 -30.52 -5.57
CA ASN A 189 -7.44 -29.69 -6.03
C ASN A 189 -7.54 -28.35 -5.26
N ASP A 190 -6.43 -27.88 -4.70
CA ASP A 190 -6.41 -26.72 -3.80
C ASP A 190 -6.53 -25.39 -4.58
N ALA A 191 -7.50 -24.54 -4.21
CA ALA A 191 -7.69 -23.22 -4.77
C ALA A 191 -6.46 -22.31 -4.50
N SER A 192 -5.79 -22.55 -3.38
CA SER A 192 -4.58 -21.84 -2.97
C SER A 192 -3.43 -22.03 -3.97
N TYR A 193 -3.32 -23.22 -4.58
CA TYR A 193 -2.34 -23.45 -5.65
C TYR A 193 -2.59 -22.57 -6.87
N LYS A 194 -3.85 -22.41 -7.27
CA LYS A 194 -4.22 -21.56 -8.42
C LYS A 194 -3.89 -20.10 -8.15
N SER A 195 -4.18 -19.61 -6.94
CA SER A 195 -3.86 -18.25 -6.52
C SER A 195 -2.35 -18.00 -6.50
N LEU A 196 -1.59 -18.94 -5.93
CA LEU A 196 -0.13 -18.86 -5.93
C LEU A 196 0.44 -18.86 -7.34
N LYS A 197 -0.02 -19.79 -8.19
CA LYS A 197 0.43 -19.89 -9.58
C LYS A 197 0.15 -18.61 -10.36
N ALA A 198 -1.06 -18.04 -10.22
CA ALA A 198 -1.43 -16.78 -10.87
C ALA A 198 -0.52 -15.62 -10.47
N VAL A 199 -0.11 -15.56 -9.20
CA VAL A 199 0.79 -14.52 -8.70
C VAL A 199 2.24 -14.76 -9.15
N LEU A 200 2.71 -16.00 -9.15
CA LEU A 200 4.10 -16.34 -9.49
C LEU A 200 4.37 -16.30 -10.99
N GLU A 201 3.43 -16.77 -11.81
CA GLU A 201 3.52 -16.73 -13.28
C GLU A 201 3.24 -15.32 -13.81
N GLY A 202 2.60 -14.47 -13.00
CA GLY A 202 2.26 -13.10 -13.33
C GLY A 202 1.26 -13.01 -14.48
N GLY A 203 -0.02 -12.70 -14.19
CA GLY A 203 -0.97 -12.30 -15.23
C GLY A 203 -0.50 -11.05 -15.98
N ILE A 204 -1.42 -10.32 -16.62
CA ILE A 204 -1.09 -9.09 -17.37
C ILE A 204 -0.35 -8.06 -16.52
N GLU A 205 -0.64 -8.00 -15.21
CA GLU A 205 0.01 -7.06 -14.29
C GLU A 205 1.40 -7.51 -13.80
N GLY A 206 1.72 -8.79 -13.93
CA GLY A 206 2.96 -9.36 -13.42
C GLY A 206 3.09 -9.34 -11.89
N ARG A 207 4.09 -10.03 -11.39
CA ARG A 207 4.54 -9.88 -10.00
C ARG A 207 5.12 -8.47 -9.82
N PRO A 208 4.88 -7.79 -8.68
CA PRO A 208 5.57 -6.53 -8.38
C PRO A 208 7.09 -6.72 -8.40
N ASP A 209 7.82 -5.79 -9.02
CA ASP A 209 9.29 -5.87 -9.11
C ASP A 209 9.97 -5.78 -7.74
N ASN A 210 9.30 -5.15 -6.78
CA ASN A 210 9.75 -5.00 -5.40
C ASN A 210 9.36 -6.16 -4.47
N VAL A 211 8.90 -7.31 -5.01
CA VAL A 211 8.50 -8.48 -4.23
C VAL A 211 9.15 -9.75 -4.76
N ILE A 212 9.73 -10.56 -3.90
CA ILE A 212 10.06 -11.97 -4.15
C ILE A 212 9.30 -12.88 -3.20
N PHE A 213 9.01 -14.09 -3.66
CA PHE A 213 8.29 -15.09 -2.89
C PHE A 213 9.21 -16.24 -2.50
N TYR A 214 9.31 -16.51 -1.20
CA TYR A 214 10.04 -17.65 -0.67
C TYR A 214 9.06 -18.60 0.02
N ALA A 215 9.23 -19.89 -0.21
CA ALA A 215 8.45 -20.90 0.46
C ALA A 215 9.33 -22.02 0.97
N THR A 216 8.87 -22.70 2.02
CA THR A 216 9.45 -23.98 2.42
C THR A 216 8.41 -25.09 2.21
N SER A 217 8.88 -26.31 1.98
CA SER A 217 8.03 -27.48 1.91
C SER A 217 8.72 -28.70 2.50
N ASN A 218 7.94 -29.57 3.14
CA ASN A 218 8.41 -30.87 3.59
C ASN A 218 8.21 -31.96 2.53
N ARG A 219 7.58 -31.63 1.41
CA ARG A 219 7.35 -32.52 0.26
C ARG A 219 8.26 -32.13 -0.89
N ARG A 220 8.70 -33.12 -1.69
CA ARG A 220 9.52 -32.90 -2.89
C ARG A 220 8.68 -32.36 -4.06
N HIS A 221 7.40 -32.70 -4.07
CA HIS A 221 6.46 -32.28 -5.10
C HIS A 221 5.32 -31.50 -4.42
N LEU A 222 4.99 -30.34 -4.96
CA LEU A 222 3.84 -29.52 -4.58
C LEU A 222 2.66 -29.83 -5.46
#